data_449052e0e7201d2249c2429059e28910
#
_entry.id   449052e0e7201d2249c2429059e28910
#
_cell.length_a   1.000
_cell.length_b   1.000
_cell.length_c   1.000
_cell.angle_alpha   90.00
_cell.angle_beta   90.00
_cell.angle_gamma   90.00
#
_symmetry.space_group_name_H-M   'P 1'
#
loop_
_entity.id
_entity.type
_entity.pdbx_description
1 polymer ?
#
loop_
_entity_poly.entity_id
_entity_poly.type
_entity_poly.pdbx_seq_one_letter_code
_entity_poly.pdbx_strand_id
1 'polypeptide(L)'
;MDNSLEFLINFSTTIWHFRIILISLFILILSGGLLFARVEKLSWEYGIYFAFETALTIGFGDIVGKTRLGRIITLVVGFLGLVLFGILVAKATYALHLTLGDHRMF
;
A
#
# COMPACT_ATOMS: atom_id res chain seq x y z
N MET A 1 26.05 17.95 -1.13
CA MET A 1 25.05 17.16 -0.42
C MET A 1 24.95 15.77 -1.04
N ASP A 2 24.79 14.78 -0.23
CA ASP A 2 24.66 13.39 -0.69
C ASP A 2 23.37 13.21 -1.49
N ASN A 3 23.44 12.50 -2.62
CA ASN A 3 22.27 12.20 -3.44
C ASN A 3 21.22 11.38 -2.67
N SER A 4 21.69 10.52 -1.77
CA SER A 4 20.78 9.73 -0.93
C SER A 4 19.93 10.62 -0.05
N LEU A 5 20.54 11.65 0.54
CA LEU A 5 19.83 12.58 1.40
C LEU A 5 18.84 13.43 0.58
N GLU A 6 19.25 13.90 -0.60
CA GLU A 6 18.34 14.63 -1.49
C GLU A 6 17.16 13.78 -1.88
N PHE A 7 17.40 12.49 -2.20
CA PHE A 7 16.32 11.57 -2.55
C PHE A 7 15.34 11.43 -1.40
N LEU A 8 15.83 11.25 -0.18
CA LEU A 8 14.96 11.10 0.99
C LEU A 8 14.11 12.34 1.21
N ILE A 9 14.69 13.52 1.05
CA ILE A 9 13.97 14.78 1.20
C ILE A 9 12.90 14.91 0.10
N ASN A 10 13.25 14.64 -1.15
CA ASN A 10 12.32 14.73 -2.26
C ASN A 10 11.20 13.71 -2.15
N PHE A 11 11.52 12.48 -1.73
CA PHE A 11 10.53 11.45 -1.53
C PHE A 11 9.56 11.83 -0.40
N SER A 12 10.09 12.29 0.72
CA SER A 12 9.26 12.71 1.86
C SER A 12 8.34 13.86 1.48
N THR A 13 8.84 14.84 0.75
CA THR A 13 8.04 15.98 0.30
C THR A 13 6.93 15.53 -0.64
N THR A 14 7.26 14.65 -1.57
CA THR A 14 6.28 14.14 -2.54
C THR A 14 5.19 13.34 -1.85
N ILE A 15 5.55 12.46 -0.91
CA ILE A 15 4.59 11.68 -0.13
C ILE A 15 3.70 12.62 0.69
N TRP A 16 4.27 13.66 1.28
CA TRP A 16 3.49 14.61 2.08
C TRP A 16 2.39 15.28 1.26
N HIS A 17 2.68 15.62 0.00
CA HIS A 17 1.67 16.23 -0.86
C HIS A 17 0.52 15.29 -1.19
N PHE A 18 0.76 13.99 -1.16
CA PHE A 18 -0.25 12.99 -1.47
C PHE A 18 -0.76 12.27 -0.23
N ARG A 19 -0.51 12.83 0.96
CA ARG A 19 -0.85 12.17 2.23
C ARG A 19 -2.34 11.83 2.34
N ILE A 20 -3.21 12.68 1.84
CA ILE A 20 -4.66 12.45 1.95
C ILE A 20 -5.05 11.22 1.17
N ILE A 21 -4.54 11.07 -0.05
CA ILE A 21 -4.81 9.90 -0.89
C ILE A 21 -4.25 8.64 -0.22
N LEU A 22 -3.03 8.71 0.28
CA LEU A 22 -2.38 7.55 0.90
C LEU A 22 -3.09 7.13 2.18
N ILE A 23 -3.48 8.09 3.01
CA ILE A 23 -4.22 7.80 4.25
C ILE A 23 -5.58 7.21 3.91
N SER A 24 -6.27 7.76 2.91
CA SER A 24 -7.58 7.24 2.49
C SER A 24 -7.47 5.79 2.02
N LEU A 25 -6.48 5.48 1.20
CA LEU A 25 -6.25 4.11 0.73
C LEU A 25 -5.91 3.18 1.89
N PHE A 26 -5.08 3.63 2.81
CA PHE A 26 -4.70 2.84 3.97
C PHE A 26 -5.92 2.51 4.84
N ILE A 27 -6.77 3.51 5.09
CA ILE A 27 -8.00 3.33 5.87
C ILE A 27 -8.93 2.35 5.16
N LEU A 28 -9.08 2.47 3.83
CA LEU A 28 -9.92 1.56 3.07
C LEU A 28 -9.40 0.13 3.13
N ILE A 29 -8.09 -0.05 3.05
CA ILE A 29 -7.46 -1.37 3.13
C ILE A 29 -7.71 -1.99 4.51
N LEU A 30 -7.49 -1.24 5.58
CA LEU A 30 -7.74 -1.73 6.94
C LEU A 30 -9.22 -2.04 7.16
N SER A 31 -10.11 -1.18 6.68
CA SER A 31 -11.55 -1.40 6.77
C SER A 31 -11.94 -2.68 6.03
N GLY A 32 -11.37 -2.90 4.87
CA GLY A 32 -11.58 -4.13 4.10
C GLY A 32 -11.14 -5.37 4.85
N GLY A 33 -9.98 -5.28 5.52
CA GLY A 33 -9.48 -6.37 6.35
C GLY A 33 -10.38 -6.69 7.53
N LEU A 34 -10.88 -5.66 8.21
CA LEU A 34 -11.81 -5.85 9.33
C LEU A 34 -13.13 -6.43 8.84
N LEU A 35 -13.63 -5.98 7.70
CA LEU A 35 -14.83 -6.55 7.09
C LEU A 35 -14.60 -8.00 6.69
N PHE A 36 -13.45 -8.32 6.14
CA PHE A 36 -13.07 -9.68 5.81
C PHE A 36 -13.12 -10.57 7.05
N ALA A 37 -12.55 -10.11 8.17
CA ALA A 37 -12.56 -10.87 9.40
C ALA A 37 -13.98 -11.14 9.86
N ARG A 38 -14.86 -10.14 9.77
CA ARG A 38 -16.27 -10.30 10.17
C ARG A 38 -16.98 -11.33 9.29
N VAL A 39 -16.78 -11.25 7.98
CA VAL A 39 -17.42 -12.15 7.01
C VAL A 39 -16.91 -13.58 7.17
N GLU A 40 -15.61 -13.75 7.41
CA GLU A 40 -14.98 -15.07 7.57
C GLU A 40 -15.01 -15.57 9.01
N LYS A 41 -15.64 -14.81 9.92
CA LYS A 41 -15.76 -15.16 11.34
C LYS A 41 -14.40 -15.32 12.02
N LEU A 42 -13.48 -14.42 11.70
CA LEU A 42 -12.16 -14.36 12.31
C LEU A 42 -12.10 -13.18 13.29
N SER A 43 -11.10 -13.19 14.17
CA SER A 43 -10.89 -12.07 15.07
C SER A 43 -10.35 -10.86 14.30
N TRP A 44 -10.50 -9.66 14.87
CA TRP A 44 -10.05 -8.43 14.20
C TRP A 44 -8.53 -8.44 13.94
N GLU A 45 -7.77 -9.12 14.77
CA GLU A 45 -6.32 -9.21 14.60
C GLU A 45 -5.96 -9.92 13.30
N TYR A 46 -6.66 -11.00 12.99
CA TYR A 46 -6.49 -11.70 11.71
C TYR A 46 -6.91 -10.82 10.53
N GLY A 47 -7.91 -9.98 10.74
CA GLY A 47 -8.33 -9.05 9.68
C GLY A 47 -7.25 -8.04 9.35
N ILE A 48 -6.61 -7.47 10.35
CA ILE A 48 -5.52 -6.52 10.14
C ILE A 48 -4.32 -7.21 9.48
N TYR A 49 -3.96 -8.39 9.97
CA TYR A 49 -2.89 -9.18 9.36
C TYR A 49 -3.19 -9.47 7.90
N PHE A 50 -4.42 -9.91 7.61
CA PHE A 50 -4.85 -10.17 6.24
C PHE A 50 -4.73 -8.94 5.36
N ALA A 51 -5.13 -7.77 5.89
CA ALA A 51 -5.07 -6.53 5.13
C ALA A 51 -3.64 -6.21 4.72
N PHE A 52 -2.68 -6.34 5.64
CA PHE A 52 -1.29 -6.07 5.34
C PHE A 52 -0.70 -7.08 4.36
N GLU A 53 -0.90 -8.37 4.59
CA GLU A 53 -0.31 -9.37 3.69
C GLU A 53 -0.89 -9.26 2.28
N THR A 54 -2.18 -8.96 2.17
CA THR A 54 -2.83 -8.85 0.87
C THR A 54 -2.43 -7.56 0.17
N ALA A 55 -2.44 -6.43 0.89
CA ALA A 55 -2.09 -5.14 0.32
C ALA A 55 -0.62 -5.07 -0.09
N LEU A 56 0.26 -5.71 0.67
CA LEU A 56 1.69 -5.74 0.36
C LEU A 56 2.06 -6.87 -0.60
N THR A 57 1.07 -7.62 -1.09
CA THR A 57 1.24 -8.72 -2.04
C THR A 57 2.14 -9.84 -1.51
N ILE A 58 2.21 -10.00 -0.17
CA ILE A 58 2.99 -11.08 0.43
C ILE A 58 2.36 -12.43 0.12
N GLY A 59 1.04 -12.54 0.37
CA GLY A 59 0.27 -13.70 -0.09
C GLY A 59 0.70 -15.02 0.51
N PHE A 60 0.90 -15.06 1.84
CA PHE A 60 1.29 -16.33 2.50
C PHE A 60 0.28 -17.46 2.28
N GLY A 61 -1.01 -17.13 2.12
CA GLY A 61 -2.03 -18.14 1.91
C GLY A 61 -2.53 -18.83 3.18
N ASP A 62 -2.07 -18.40 4.34
CA ASP A 62 -2.51 -18.95 5.63
C ASP A 62 -3.90 -18.44 6.01
N ILE A 63 -4.30 -17.28 5.50
CA ILE A 63 -5.63 -16.73 5.69
C ILE A 63 -6.19 -16.41 4.32
N VAL A 64 -7.23 -17.15 3.92
CA VAL A 64 -7.84 -16.98 2.59
C VAL A 64 -9.35 -16.92 2.74
N GLY A 65 -10.01 -16.24 1.80
CA GLY A 65 -11.46 -16.14 1.77
C GLY A 65 -12.06 -17.47 1.39
N LYS A 66 -12.92 -17.99 2.27
CA LYS A 66 -13.65 -19.24 2.03
C LYS A 66 -15.04 -18.98 1.51
N THR A 67 -15.62 -17.84 1.85
CA THR A 67 -16.94 -17.45 1.35
C THR A 67 -16.81 -16.65 0.07
N ARG A 68 -17.91 -16.57 -0.68
CA ARG A 68 -17.93 -15.76 -1.90
C ARG A 68 -17.65 -14.30 -1.57
N LEU A 69 -18.28 -13.77 -0.53
CA LEU A 69 -18.08 -12.37 -0.14
C LEU A 69 -16.65 -12.13 0.34
N GLY A 70 -16.08 -13.07 1.11
CA GLY A 70 -14.68 -12.97 1.55
C GLY A 70 -13.72 -12.92 0.38
N ARG A 71 -13.97 -13.70 -0.67
CA ARG A 71 -13.14 -13.68 -1.88
C ARG A 71 -13.24 -12.37 -2.61
N ILE A 72 -14.44 -11.80 -2.69
CA ILE A 72 -14.63 -10.49 -3.32
C ILE A 72 -13.88 -9.42 -2.53
N ILE A 73 -13.97 -9.45 -1.20
CA ILE A 73 -13.24 -8.50 -0.35
C ILE A 73 -11.73 -8.65 -0.56
N THR A 74 -11.24 -9.89 -0.68
CA THR A 74 -9.82 -10.15 -0.96
C THR A 74 -9.38 -9.47 -2.25
N LEU A 75 -10.17 -9.58 -3.32
CA LEU A 75 -9.84 -8.95 -4.58
C LEU A 75 -9.83 -7.44 -4.46
N VAL A 76 -10.81 -6.87 -3.77
CA VAL A 76 -10.87 -5.42 -3.57
C VAL A 76 -9.68 -4.92 -2.76
N VAL A 77 -9.36 -5.59 -1.65
CA VAL A 77 -8.22 -5.20 -0.81
C VAL A 77 -6.91 -5.34 -1.58
N GLY A 78 -6.77 -6.42 -2.35
CA GLY A 78 -5.59 -6.61 -3.19
C GLY A 78 -5.44 -5.52 -4.24
N PHE A 79 -6.55 -5.15 -4.88
CA PHE A 79 -6.53 -4.06 -5.87
C PHE A 79 -6.14 -2.74 -5.21
N LEU A 80 -6.73 -2.42 -4.05
CA LEU A 80 -6.38 -1.20 -3.33
C LEU A 80 -4.90 -1.19 -2.94
N GLY A 81 -4.39 -2.35 -2.54
CA GLY A 81 -2.97 -2.48 -2.22
C GLY A 81 -2.07 -2.25 -3.43
N LEU A 82 -2.47 -2.76 -4.60
CA LEU A 82 -1.72 -2.51 -5.83
C LEU A 82 -1.72 -1.03 -6.18
N VAL A 83 -2.84 -0.34 -6.01
CA VAL A 83 -2.92 1.10 -6.25
C VAL A 83 -2.00 1.85 -5.28
N LEU A 84 -2.08 1.52 -3.99
CA LEU A 84 -1.24 2.16 -2.97
C LEU A 84 0.24 1.93 -3.27
N PHE A 85 0.62 0.69 -3.53
CA PHE A 85 2.00 0.35 -3.82
C PHE A 85 2.47 1.03 -5.10
N GLY A 86 1.61 1.07 -6.13
CA GLY A 86 1.93 1.75 -7.39
C GLY A 86 2.17 3.24 -7.18
N ILE A 87 1.36 3.89 -6.35
CA ILE A 87 1.57 5.30 -6.03
C ILE A 87 2.90 5.50 -5.32
N LEU A 88 3.22 4.65 -4.34
CA LEU A 88 4.48 4.75 -3.61
C LEU A 88 5.67 4.58 -4.54
N VAL A 89 5.62 3.61 -5.45
CA VAL A 89 6.69 3.37 -6.43
C VAL A 89 6.79 4.56 -7.38
N ALA A 90 5.66 5.05 -7.88
CA ALA A 90 5.66 6.20 -8.79
C ALA A 90 6.25 7.44 -8.12
N LYS A 91 5.91 7.69 -6.85
CA LYS A 91 6.44 8.85 -6.13
C LYS A 91 7.92 8.67 -5.79
N ALA A 92 8.35 7.45 -5.50
CA ALA A 92 9.78 7.17 -5.30
C ALA A 92 10.56 7.41 -6.59
N THR A 93 10.02 6.98 -7.73
CA THR A 93 10.62 7.20 -9.04
C THR A 93 10.71 8.69 -9.35
N TYR A 94 9.64 9.43 -9.07
CA TYR A 94 9.62 10.87 -9.28
C TYR A 94 10.64 11.57 -8.39
N ALA A 95 10.73 11.20 -7.13
CA ALA A 95 11.71 11.78 -6.21
C ALA A 95 13.14 11.48 -6.65
N LEU A 96 13.37 10.26 -7.14
CA LEU A 96 14.68 9.89 -7.69
C LEU A 96 15.02 10.73 -8.92
N HIS A 97 14.04 10.93 -9.79
CA HIS A 97 14.22 11.76 -10.98
C HIS A 97 14.56 13.19 -10.60
N LEU A 98 13.88 13.77 -9.60
CA LEU A 98 14.19 15.11 -9.12
C LEU A 98 15.62 15.20 -8.57
N THR A 99 16.04 14.15 -7.86
CA THR A 99 17.37 14.13 -7.25
C THR A 99 18.48 14.01 -8.30
N LEU A 100 18.29 13.11 -9.27
CA LEU A 100 19.34 12.78 -10.25
C LEU A 100 19.17 13.53 -11.57
N GLY A 101 18.04 14.17 -11.80
CA GLY A 101 17.76 14.85 -13.05
C GLY A 101 18.79 15.94 -13.38
N ASP A 102 19.20 16.69 -12.37
CA ASP A 102 20.18 17.77 -12.53
C ASP A 102 21.59 17.23 -12.80
N HIS A 103 21.82 15.97 -12.48
CA HIS A 103 23.12 15.32 -12.68
C HIS A 103 23.20 14.60 -14.02
N ARG A 104 22.12 14.60 -14.77
CA ARG A 104 22.05 13.98 -16.10
C ARG A 104 22.43 12.50 -16.09
N MET A 105 21.93 11.80 -15.12
CA MET A 105 22.21 10.38 -14.98
C MET A 105 21.45 9.52 -16.00
N PHE A 106 20.46 10.10 -16.63
CA PHE A 106 19.59 9.40 -17.57
C PHE A 106 19.58 10.11 -18.93
#